data_b98f4e2e87c74960b29c37b722b88b00
#
_entry.id   b98f4e2e87c74960b29c37b722b88b00
#
_cell.length_a   1.000
_cell.length_b   1.000
_cell.length_c   1.000
_cell.angle_alpha   90.00
_cell.angle_beta   90.00
_cell.angle_gamma   90.00
#
_symmetry.space_group_name_H-M   'P 1'
#
loop_
_entity.id
_entity.type
_entity.pdbx_description
1 polymer ?
#
loop_
_entity_poly.entity_id
_entity_poly.type
_entity_poly.pdbx_seq_one_letter_code
_entity_poly.pdbx_strand_id
1 'polypeptide(L)'
;MKYYLIAGEASGDLHASNLMRALQQEDANAKFRFFGGDLMASCGGTLVKHYRDMAYMGFIPVLMNLDKVLANMRLCKQDIAAFRPDVVILIDYPGFNLKIAKYVKRRLGIPVYYYISPKIWAWKEWRVKSIRRYVDRLYSILPFEVSFYAKHDYTVEYVGNPTVDELAVRPYADESFEDFTAECGLGKKPIIALLAGSRVAEIDHNLPLMIELSLIHI
;
A
#
# COMPACT_ATOMS: atom_id res chain seq x y z
N MET A 1 16.24 -12.94 9.64
CA MET A 1 16.65 -11.61 9.15
C MET A 1 15.88 -10.50 9.84
N LYS A 2 16.35 -9.24 9.77
CA LYS A 2 15.66 -8.02 10.22
C LYS A 2 15.04 -7.32 9.02
N TYR A 3 13.74 -7.17 9.04
CA TYR A 3 12.97 -6.52 7.97
C TYR A 3 12.38 -5.19 8.47
N TYR A 4 12.50 -4.15 7.66
CA TYR A 4 11.83 -2.88 7.93
C TYR A 4 10.82 -2.59 6.82
N LEU A 5 9.53 -2.54 7.14
CA LEU A 5 8.47 -2.35 6.16
C LEU A 5 7.83 -0.96 6.31
N ILE A 6 7.39 -0.37 5.19
CA ILE A 6 6.70 0.91 5.20
C ILE A 6 5.47 0.85 4.31
N ALA A 7 4.29 0.84 4.95
CA ALA A 7 2.98 0.97 4.33
C ALA A 7 2.31 2.25 4.83
N GLY A 8 1.80 3.05 3.91
CA GLY A 8 1.26 4.39 4.22
C GLY A 8 -0.26 4.49 4.22
N GLU A 9 -0.98 3.39 3.97
CA GLU A 9 -2.45 3.36 3.89
C GLU A 9 -3.00 1.95 4.14
N ALA A 10 -4.32 1.83 4.27
CA ALA A 10 -4.99 0.57 4.64
C ALA A 10 -4.71 -0.58 3.66
N SER A 11 -4.74 -0.33 2.35
CA SER A 11 -4.41 -1.34 1.34
C SER A 11 -2.95 -1.81 1.45
N GLY A 12 -2.04 -0.87 1.73
CA GLY A 12 -0.63 -1.19 1.98
C GLY A 12 -0.44 -2.02 3.25
N ASP A 13 -1.18 -1.75 4.32
CA ASP A 13 -1.18 -2.52 5.56
C ASP A 13 -1.64 -3.97 5.32
N LEU A 14 -2.72 -4.16 4.55
CA LEU A 14 -3.22 -5.47 4.17
C LEU A 14 -2.18 -6.28 3.40
N HIS A 15 -1.65 -5.73 2.31
CA HIS A 15 -0.68 -6.44 1.47
C HIS A 15 0.66 -6.67 2.19
N ALA A 16 1.09 -5.72 3.03
CA ALA A 16 2.28 -5.88 3.85
C ALA A 16 2.11 -6.97 4.92
N SER A 17 0.92 -7.09 5.54
CA SER A 17 0.65 -8.14 6.52
C SER A 17 0.74 -9.54 5.89
N ASN A 18 0.22 -9.71 4.67
CA ASN A 18 0.35 -10.97 3.94
C ASN A 18 1.81 -11.29 3.58
N LEU A 19 2.56 -10.28 3.12
CA LEU A 19 4.00 -10.43 2.89
C LEU A 19 4.75 -10.80 4.18
N MET A 20 4.40 -10.21 5.33
CA MET A 20 5.00 -10.56 6.62
C MET A 20 4.74 -12.02 7.00
N ARG A 21 3.50 -12.51 6.81
CA ARG A 21 3.16 -13.92 7.08
C ARG A 21 3.96 -14.86 6.18
N ALA A 22 4.08 -14.55 4.89
CA ALA A 22 4.89 -15.34 3.96
C ALA A 22 6.39 -15.34 4.34
N LEU A 23 6.92 -14.17 4.71
CA LEU A 23 8.31 -14.06 5.17
C LEU A 23 8.56 -14.83 6.48
N GLN A 24 7.59 -14.95 7.38
CA GLN A 24 7.70 -15.75 8.59
C GLN A 24 7.74 -17.26 8.30
N GLN A 25 7.08 -17.70 7.23
CA GLN A 25 7.15 -19.10 6.79
C GLN A 25 8.53 -19.46 6.24
N GLU A 26 9.18 -18.53 5.53
CA GLU A 26 10.51 -18.73 4.94
C GLU A 26 11.66 -18.43 5.90
N ASP A 27 11.45 -17.53 6.88
CA ASP A 27 12.46 -17.14 7.87
C ASP A 27 11.85 -17.18 9.28
N ALA A 28 12.00 -18.31 9.95
CA ALA A 28 11.50 -18.53 11.32
C ALA A 28 12.08 -17.53 12.36
N ASN A 29 13.20 -16.87 12.04
CA ASN A 29 13.83 -15.86 12.88
C ASN A 29 13.57 -14.42 12.39
N ALA A 30 12.57 -14.22 11.52
CA ALA A 30 12.21 -12.90 11.00
C ALA A 30 11.89 -11.93 12.14
N LYS A 31 12.55 -10.76 12.11
CA LYS A 31 12.27 -9.65 13.03
C LYS A 31 11.75 -8.47 12.24
N PHE A 32 10.54 -8.05 12.57
CA PHE A 32 9.87 -6.95 11.87
C PHE A 32 9.82 -5.69 12.69
N ARG A 33 10.08 -4.57 12.02
CA ARG A 33 9.81 -3.23 12.50
C ARG A 33 9.20 -2.43 11.36
N PHE A 34 8.15 -1.65 11.62
CA PHE A 34 7.38 -1.12 10.49
C PHE A 34 6.60 0.15 10.80
N PHE A 35 6.34 0.90 9.74
CA PHE A 35 5.26 1.85 9.59
C PHE A 35 4.11 1.14 8.88
N GLY A 36 2.92 1.08 9.49
CA GLY A 36 1.81 0.30 8.96
C GLY A 36 0.57 0.46 9.82
N GLY A 37 -0.22 -0.59 9.97
CA GLY A 37 -1.45 -0.57 10.74
C GLY A 37 -1.69 -1.83 11.56
N ASP A 38 -2.97 -2.06 11.86
CA ASP A 38 -3.41 -3.12 12.77
C ASP A 38 -3.18 -4.52 12.19
N LEU A 39 -3.29 -4.69 10.85
CA LEU A 39 -3.08 -5.98 10.19
C LEU A 39 -1.62 -6.40 10.24
N MET A 40 -0.68 -5.48 9.99
CA MET A 40 0.74 -5.76 10.19
C MET A 40 1.07 -6.02 11.65
N ALA A 41 0.48 -5.26 12.57
CA ALA A 41 0.68 -5.45 14.01
C ALA A 41 0.20 -6.84 14.48
N SER A 42 -0.86 -7.36 13.93
CA SER A 42 -1.36 -8.71 14.22
C SER A 42 -0.40 -9.83 13.79
N CYS A 43 0.49 -9.56 12.83
CA CYS A 43 1.54 -10.50 12.42
C CYS A 43 2.75 -10.52 13.39
N GLY A 44 2.78 -9.64 14.38
CA GLY A 44 3.91 -9.46 15.30
C GLY A 44 4.95 -8.45 14.81
N GLY A 45 5.98 -8.24 15.62
CA GLY A 45 6.99 -7.21 15.38
C GLY A 45 6.69 -5.89 16.11
N THR A 46 7.31 -4.80 15.68
CA THR A 46 7.17 -3.49 16.33
C THR A 46 6.55 -2.47 15.38
N LEU A 47 5.33 -2.02 15.67
CA LEU A 47 4.70 -0.88 15.03
C LEU A 47 5.36 0.42 15.55
N VAL A 48 6.05 1.13 14.68
CA VAL A 48 6.72 2.40 15.00
C VAL A 48 5.77 3.57 14.84
N LYS A 49 4.95 3.54 13.78
CA LYS A 49 3.97 4.59 13.48
C LYS A 49 2.78 4.01 12.71
N HIS A 50 1.58 4.33 13.17
CA HIS A 50 0.37 3.91 12.48
C HIS A 50 0.10 4.77 11.23
N TYR A 51 -0.33 4.15 10.12
CA TYR A 51 -0.57 4.86 8.86
C TYR A 51 -1.66 5.95 8.97
N ARG A 52 -2.64 5.79 9.85
CA ARG A 52 -3.68 6.80 10.12
C ARG A 52 -3.09 8.13 10.57
N ASP A 53 -1.95 8.10 11.26
CA ASP A 53 -1.25 9.32 11.69
C ASP A 53 -0.30 9.89 10.61
N MET A 54 -0.22 9.23 9.45
CA MET A 54 0.63 9.63 8.33
C MET A 54 -0.17 10.09 7.12
N ALA A 55 -1.45 9.73 7.05
CA ALA A 55 -2.31 9.89 5.89
C ALA A 55 -2.78 11.34 5.70
N TYR A 56 -1.90 12.16 5.16
CA TYR A 56 -2.27 13.47 4.61
C TYR A 56 -2.35 13.33 3.09
N MET A 57 -3.56 13.27 2.54
CA MET A 57 -3.79 13.19 1.11
C MET A 57 -4.32 14.50 0.56
N GLY A 58 -3.90 14.81 -0.69
CA GLY A 58 -4.20 16.05 -1.36
C GLY A 58 -3.16 17.15 -1.09
N PHE A 59 -3.14 18.16 -1.96
CA PHE A 59 -2.14 19.24 -1.91
C PHE A 59 -2.30 20.11 -0.65
N ILE A 60 -3.53 20.52 -0.36
CA ILE A 60 -3.83 21.42 0.77
C ILE A 60 -3.59 20.73 2.13
N PRO A 61 -4.11 19.53 2.43
CA PRO A 61 -3.84 18.84 3.69
C PRO A 61 -2.35 18.54 3.92
N VAL A 62 -1.60 18.19 2.88
CA VAL A 62 -0.15 17.98 2.97
C VAL A 62 0.58 19.28 3.30
N LEU A 63 0.18 20.40 2.68
CA LEU A 63 0.79 21.71 2.93
C LEU A 63 0.52 22.20 4.37
N MET A 64 -0.71 22.02 4.86
CA MET A 64 -1.11 22.40 6.22
C MET A 64 -0.48 21.54 7.32
N ASN A 65 -0.01 20.31 7.00
CA ASN A 65 0.62 19.39 7.95
C ASN A 65 2.06 19.05 7.57
N LEU A 66 2.75 19.95 6.89
CA LEU A 66 4.11 19.73 6.40
C LEU A 66 5.11 19.41 7.53
N ASP A 67 4.95 20.05 8.67
CA ASP A 67 5.72 19.81 9.90
C ASP A 67 5.57 18.35 10.37
N LYS A 68 4.36 17.81 10.40
CA LYS A 68 4.08 16.42 10.78
C LYS A 68 4.64 15.43 9.75
N VAL A 69 4.51 15.74 8.46
CA VAL A 69 5.11 14.92 7.39
C VAL A 69 6.64 14.87 7.54
N LEU A 70 7.28 16.00 7.83
CA LEU A 70 8.71 16.08 8.06
C LEU A 70 9.13 15.37 9.35
N ALA A 71 8.34 15.48 10.42
CA ALA A 71 8.57 14.77 11.67
C ALA A 71 8.50 13.24 11.47
N ASN A 72 7.46 12.74 10.78
CA ASN A 72 7.34 11.33 10.43
C ASN A 72 8.52 10.84 9.57
N MET A 73 8.99 11.67 8.64
CA MET A 73 10.16 11.37 7.82
C MET A 73 11.44 11.26 8.66
N ARG A 74 11.63 12.16 9.63
CA ARG A 74 12.78 12.11 10.55
C ARG A 74 12.72 10.88 11.44
N LEU A 75 11.56 10.62 12.06
CA LEU A 75 11.33 9.44 12.89
C LEU A 75 11.66 8.15 12.12
N CYS A 76 11.12 7.99 10.91
CA CYS A 76 11.38 6.82 10.09
C CYS A 76 12.87 6.61 9.81
N LYS A 77 13.59 7.67 9.42
CA LYS A 77 15.04 7.62 9.16
C LYS A 77 15.86 7.25 10.39
N GLN A 78 15.53 7.85 11.54
CA GLN A 78 16.22 7.57 12.80
C GLN A 78 15.97 6.13 13.24
N ASP A 79 14.74 5.66 13.11
CA ASP A 79 14.36 4.33 13.53
C ASP A 79 15.00 3.25 12.64
N ILE A 80 15.04 3.42 11.32
CA ILE A 80 15.76 2.53 10.39
C ILE A 80 17.25 2.49 10.75
N ALA A 81 17.87 3.66 11.00
CA ALA A 81 19.29 3.74 11.34
C ALA A 81 19.62 3.04 12.67
N ALA A 82 18.73 3.15 13.67
CA ALA A 82 18.89 2.49 14.97
C ALA A 82 18.67 0.98 14.89
N PHE A 83 17.63 0.54 14.17
CA PHE A 83 17.30 -0.87 14.03
C PHE A 83 18.30 -1.66 13.17
N ARG A 84 18.91 -0.99 12.17
CA ARG A 84 19.84 -1.58 11.18
C ARG A 84 19.26 -2.86 10.56
N PRO A 85 18.17 -2.75 9.76
CA PRO A 85 17.59 -3.89 9.10
C PRO A 85 18.52 -4.46 8.02
N ASP A 86 18.34 -5.74 7.69
CA ASP A 86 19.02 -6.38 6.56
C ASP A 86 18.43 -5.92 5.22
N VAL A 87 17.15 -5.54 5.21
CA VAL A 87 16.44 -5.01 4.05
C VAL A 87 15.32 -4.05 4.46
N VAL A 88 15.10 -3.02 3.66
CA VAL A 88 13.94 -2.12 3.77
C VAL A 88 12.98 -2.43 2.63
N ILE A 89 11.72 -2.75 2.97
CA ILE A 89 10.66 -3.07 2.01
C ILE A 89 9.64 -1.94 2.02
N LEU A 90 9.47 -1.30 0.87
CA LEU A 90 8.56 -0.19 0.66
C LEU A 90 7.30 -0.68 -0.04
N ILE A 91 6.12 -0.38 0.50
CA ILE A 91 4.85 -0.81 -0.08
C ILE A 91 4.12 0.43 -0.60
N ASP A 92 3.92 0.53 -1.93
CA ASP A 92 3.28 1.69 -2.57
C ASP A 92 3.72 3.04 -1.98
N TYR A 93 2.84 4.00 -1.72
CA TYR A 93 3.06 5.29 -1.03
C TYR A 93 4.29 6.08 -1.52
N PRO A 94 4.43 6.35 -2.81
CA PRO A 94 5.69 6.77 -3.44
C PRO A 94 6.19 8.16 -3.01
N GLY A 95 5.29 9.04 -2.56
CA GLY A 95 5.67 10.39 -2.11
C GLY A 95 6.61 10.38 -0.89
N PHE A 96 6.39 9.46 0.02
CA PHE A 96 7.19 9.24 1.20
C PHE A 96 8.30 8.22 0.94
N ASN A 97 7.94 7.06 0.40
CA ASN A 97 8.79 5.91 0.24
C ASN A 97 10.03 6.17 -0.62
N LEU A 98 9.93 6.91 -1.74
CA LEU A 98 11.09 7.24 -2.56
C LEU A 98 12.09 8.18 -1.86
N LYS A 99 11.63 9.03 -0.92
CA LYS A 99 12.53 9.86 -0.12
C LYS A 99 13.27 9.03 0.94
N ILE A 100 12.61 8.02 1.50
CA ILE A 100 13.23 7.05 2.41
C ILE A 100 14.21 6.17 1.63
N ALA A 101 13.84 5.63 0.47
CA ALA A 101 14.74 4.86 -0.40
C ALA A 101 16.06 5.59 -0.67
N LYS A 102 15.96 6.88 -1.05
CA LYS A 102 17.15 7.72 -1.26
C LYS A 102 18.04 7.82 -0.02
N TYR A 103 17.45 7.99 1.16
CA TYR A 103 18.21 8.08 2.41
C TYR A 103 18.87 6.76 2.75
N VAL A 104 18.10 5.66 2.73
CA VAL A 104 18.57 4.31 3.06
C VAL A 104 19.73 3.91 2.15
N LYS A 105 19.56 4.08 0.85
CA LYS A 105 20.57 3.70 -0.13
C LYS A 105 21.85 4.55 -0.03
N ARG A 106 21.71 5.87 0.15
CA ARG A 106 22.88 6.77 0.16
C ARG A 106 23.62 6.86 1.48
N ARG A 107 22.90 6.71 2.59
CA ARG A 107 23.47 6.95 3.93
C ARG A 107 23.74 5.67 4.71
N LEU A 108 22.95 4.63 4.47
CA LEU A 108 23.04 3.39 5.23
C LEU A 108 23.58 2.21 4.39
N GLY A 109 23.49 2.28 3.06
CA GLY A 109 23.92 1.21 2.16
C GLY A 109 23.06 -0.07 2.25
N ILE A 110 21.89 0.02 2.89
CA ILE A 110 20.99 -1.11 3.08
C ILE A 110 20.21 -1.39 1.79
N PRO A 111 19.96 -2.66 1.42
CA PRO A 111 19.12 -3.04 0.29
C PRO A 111 17.69 -2.47 0.45
N VAL A 112 17.15 -1.94 -0.65
CA VAL A 112 15.80 -1.38 -0.73
C VAL A 112 14.99 -2.17 -1.75
N TYR A 113 13.93 -2.83 -1.29
CA TYR A 113 12.97 -3.52 -2.14
C TYR A 113 11.67 -2.72 -2.17
N TYR A 114 11.02 -2.72 -3.31
CA TYR A 114 9.75 -2.02 -3.49
C TYR A 114 8.69 -3.00 -3.94
N TYR A 115 7.71 -3.25 -3.10
CA TYR A 115 6.57 -4.11 -3.37
C TYR A 115 5.34 -3.26 -3.70
N ILE A 116 4.62 -3.65 -4.74
CA ILE A 116 3.54 -2.88 -5.37
C ILE A 116 4.10 -1.61 -6.01
N SER A 117 4.53 -1.75 -7.25
CA SER A 117 5.08 -0.67 -8.08
C SER A 117 4.19 0.57 -8.04
N PRO A 118 4.74 1.75 -7.77
CA PRO A 118 3.95 2.97 -7.84
C PRO A 118 3.50 3.25 -9.27
N LYS A 119 2.24 3.67 -9.45
CA LYS A 119 1.62 3.96 -10.76
C LYS A 119 2.22 5.19 -11.46
N ILE A 120 3.54 5.20 -11.62
CA ILE A 120 4.27 6.33 -12.23
C ILE A 120 4.00 6.47 -13.72
N TRP A 121 3.61 5.39 -14.39
CA TRP A 121 3.21 5.36 -15.79
C TRP A 121 1.98 6.22 -16.09
N ALA A 122 1.12 6.47 -15.10
CA ALA A 122 -0.11 7.25 -15.26
C ALA A 122 0.14 8.77 -15.27
N TRP A 123 1.14 9.30 -14.51
CA TRP A 123 1.25 10.76 -14.35
C TRP A 123 2.58 11.30 -13.78
N LYS A 124 3.47 10.48 -13.27
CA LYS A 124 4.75 10.92 -12.68
C LYS A 124 5.92 10.06 -13.15
N GLU A 125 6.01 9.84 -14.44
CA GLU A 125 7.02 8.99 -15.08
C GLU A 125 8.46 9.39 -14.72
N TRP A 126 8.73 10.68 -14.48
CA TRP A 126 10.04 11.17 -14.03
C TRP A 126 10.56 10.48 -12.75
N ARG A 127 9.68 9.87 -11.96
CA ARG A 127 10.06 9.10 -10.75
C ARG A 127 10.85 7.83 -11.05
N VAL A 128 10.80 7.35 -12.28
CA VAL A 128 11.60 6.19 -12.71
C VAL A 128 13.10 6.41 -12.44
N LYS A 129 13.60 7.65 -12.58
CA LYS A 129 14.99 8.00 -12.27
C LYS A 129 15.36 7.74 -10.81
N SER A 130 14.41 7.97 -9.88
CA SER A 130 14.61 7.73 -8.47
C SER A 130 14.53 6.24 -8.13
N ILE A 131 13.62 5.50 -8.78
CA ILE A 131 13.48 4.05 -8.63
C ILE A 131 14.77 3.38 -9.09
N ARG A 132 15.22 3.61 -10.32
CA ARG A 132 16.48 3.06 -10.85
C ARG A 132 17.70 3.31 -9.96
N ARG A 133 17.72 4.46 -9.28
CA ARG A 133 18.89 4.87 -8.49
C ARG A 133 18.89 4.36 -7.06
N TYR A 134 17.72 4.11 -6.48
CA TYR A 134 17.58 3.89 -5.03
C TYR A 134 16.81 2.63 -4.65
N VAL A 135 16.26 1.91 -5.62
CA VAL A 135 15.54 0.66 -5.40
C VAL A 135 16.34 -0.47 -6.05
N ASP A 136 16.67 -1.50 -5.29
CA ASP A 136 17.45 -2.64 -5.76
C ASP A 136 16.59 -3.68 -6.46
N ARG A 137 15.36 -3.89 -5.95
CA ARG A 137 14.37 -4.78 -6.57
C ARG A 137 13.00 -4.13 -6.51
N LEU A 138 12.28 -4.18 -7.62
CA LEU A 138 10.91 -3.71 -7.74
C LEU A 138 10.00 -4.85 -8.15
N TYR A 139 9.00 -5.10 -7.32
CA TYR A 139 7.99 -6.13 -7.54
C TYR A 139 6.70 -5.48 -8.06
N SER A 140 6.37 -5.81 -9.29
CA SER A 140 5.21 -5.29 -10.02
C SER A 140 4.02 -6.22 -9.87
N ILE A 141 2.82 -5.65 -9.78
CA ILE A 141 1.56 -6.39 -9.71
C ILE A 141 0.72 -6.30 -10.97
N LEU A 142 1.17 -5.52 -11.96
CA LEU A 142 0.48 -5.35 -13.25
C LEU A 142 1.43 -5.79 -14.38
N PRO A 143 0.99 -6.72 -15.27
CA PRO A 143 1.88 -7.32 -16.28
C PRO A 143 2.52 -6.29 -17.22
N PHE A 144 1.80 -5.25 -17.60
CA PHE A 144 2.29 -4.23 -18.53
C PHE A 144 3.40 -3.33 -17.94
N GLU A 145 3.55 -3.30 -16.62
CA GLU A 145 4.62 -2.52 -15.97
C GLU A 145 6.00 -3.07 -16.32
N VAL A 146 6.12 -4.37 -16.60
CA VAL A 146 7.38 -4.97 -17.07
C VAL A 146 7.87 -4.27 -18.33
N SER A 147 7.00 -4.15 -19.32
CA SER A 147 7.35 -3.47 -20.60
C SER A 147 7.54 -1.96 -20.43
N PHE A 148 6.79 -1.34 -19.51
CA PHE A 148 6.99 0.07 -19.19
C PHE A 148 8.38 0.34 -18.60
N TYR A 149 8.79 -0.40 -17.58
CA TYR A 149 10.10 -0.22 -16.96
C TYR A 149 11.25 -0.64 -17.86
N ALA A 150 11.07 -1.64 -18.73
CA ALA A 150 12.06 -2.03 -19.71
C ALA A 150 12.43 -0.89 -20.68
N LYS A 151 11.45 -0.05 -21.08
CA LYS A 151 11.72 1.17 -21.89
C LYS A 151 12.62 2.20 -21.18
N HIS A 152 12.79 2.07 -19.88
CA HIS A 152 13.65 2.93 -19.06
C HIS A 152 14.92 2.21 -18.60
N ASP A 153 15.31 1.11 -19.24
CA ASP A 153 16.46 0.27 -18.87
C ASP A 153 16.43 -0.15 -17.39
N TYR A 154 15.26 -0.56 -16.90
CA TYR A 154 15.09 -1.05 -15.55
C TYR A 154 14.26 -2.34 -15.55
N THR A 155 14.84 -3.40 -14.98
CA THR A 155 14.17 -4.71 -14.86
C THR A 155 13.34 -4.74 -13.60
N VAL A 156 12.09 -5.20 -13.73
CA VAL A 156 11.17 -5.42 -12.61
C VAL A 156 10.68 -6.87 -12.61
N GLU A 157 10.33 -7.36 -11.45
CA GLU A 157 9.81 -8.71 -11.27
C GLU A 157 8.27 -8.64 -11.16
N TYR A 158 7.56 -9.24 -12.12
CA TYR A 158 6.11 -9.39 -12.03
C TYR A 158 5.77 -10.55 -11.07
N VAL A 159 5.04 -10.26 -10.00
CA VAL A 159 4.75 -11.23 -8.92
C VAL A 159 3.26 -11.58 -8.80
N GLY A 160 2.44 -11.13 -9.74
CA GLY A 160 0.98 -11.27 -9.65
C GLY A 160 0.32 -10.15 -8.84
N ASN A 161 -1.00 -10.15 -8.87
CA ASN A 161 -1.78 -9.13 -8.15
C ASN A 161 -2.29 -9.71 -6.82
N PRO A 162 -1.84 -9.19 -5.68
CA PRO A 162 -2.22 -9.70 -4.36
C PRO A 162 -3.72 -9.59 -4.06
N THR A 163 -4.46 -8.77 -4.79
CA THR A 163 -5.93 -8.70 -4.68
C THR A 163 -6.60 -10.01 -5.10
N VAL A 164 -5.98 -10.79 -6.00
CA VAL A 164 -6.50 -12.10 -6.41
C VAL A 164 -6.47 -13.07 -5.24
N ASP A 165 -5.37 -13.06 -4.47
CA ASP A 165 -5.23 -13.93 -3.29
C ASP A 165 -6.26 -13.55 -2.21
N GLU A 166 -6.48 -12.26 -1.99
CA GLU A 166 -7.50 -11.76 -1.06
C GLU A 166 -8.92 -12.20 -1.48
N LEU A 167 -9.22 -12.11 -2.76
CA LEU A 167 -10.52 -12.54 -3.28
C LEU A 167 -10.73 -14.05 -3.15
N ALA A 168 -9.67 -14.85 -3.30
CA ALA A 168 -9.73 -16.31 -3.19
C ALA A 168 -10.03 -16.80 -1.77
N VAL A 169 -9.61 -16.03 -0.75
CA VAL A 169 -9.78 -16.39 0.67
C VAL A 169 -10.87 -15.58 1.39
N ARG A 170 -11.66 -14.78 0.66
CA ARG A 170 -12.69 -13.95 1.27
C ARG A 170 -13.77 -14.79 1.97
N PRO A 171 -14.32 -14.35 3.11
CA PRO A 171 -15.27 -15.13 3.91
C PRO A 171 -16.54 -15.56 3.15
N TYR A 172 -17.03 -14.77 2.25
CA TYR A 172 -18.29 -14.99 1.53
C TYR A 172 -18.07 -15.35 0.07
N ALA A 173 -17.00 -16.12 -0.25
CA ALA A 173 -16.66 -16.48 -1.63
C ALA A 173 -17.74 -17.28 -2.34
N ASP A 174 -18.42 -18.15 -1.59
CA ASP A 174 -19.45 -19.08 -2.09
C ASP A 174 -20.89 -18.64 -1.72
N GLU A 175 -21.04 -17.39 -1.22
CA GLU A 175 -22.36 -16.85 -0.84
C GLU A 175 -23.25 -16.69 -2.09
N SER A 176 -24.47 -17.22 -2.02
CA SER A 176 -25.44 -17.01 -3.09
C SER A 176 -26.07 -15.61 -3.01
N PHE A 177 -26.68 -15.17 -4.12
CA PHE A 177 -27.40 -13.89 -4.14
C PHE A 177 -28.58 -13.89 -3.16
N GLU A 178 -29.23 -15.04 -3.02
CA GLU A 178 -30.34 -15.27 -2.11
C GLU A 178 -29.89 -15.14 -0.64
N ASP A 179 -28.75 -15.74 -0.27
CA ASP A 179 -28.18 -15.63 1.07
C ASP A 179 -27.80 -14.19 1.40
N PHE A 180 -27.09 -13.53 0.47
CA PHE A 180 -26.71 -12.12 0.61
C PHE A 180 -27.93 -11.21 0.83
N THR A 181 -28.98 -11.38 0.02
CA THR A 181 -30.17 -10.54 0.13
C THR A 181 -30.96 -10.81 1.40
N ALA A 182 -31.00 -12.07 1.88
CA ALA A 182 -31.61 -12.46 3.13
C ALA A 182 -30.87 -11.88 4.34
N GLU A 183 -29.53 -12.01 4.36
CA GLU A 183 -28.69 -11.50 5.46
C GLU A 183 -28.75 -9.97 5.54
N CYS A 184 -28.73 -9.27 4.41
CA CYS A 184 -28.82 -7.82 4.35
C CYS A 184 -30.25 -7.26 4.49
N GLY A 185 -31.27 -8.12 4.63
CA GLY A 185 -32.68 -7.69 4.69
C GLY A 185 -33.18 -7.05 3.39
N LEU A 186 -32.55 -7.34 2.26
CA LEU A 186 -32.89 -6.82 0.95
C LEU A 186 -33.95 -7.75 0.30
N GLY A 187 -34.97 -7.19 -0.30
CA GLY A 187 -35.96 -7.98 -1.04
C GLY A 187 -35.41 -8.50 -2.38
N LYS A 188 -36.26 -9.20 -3.13
CA LYS A 188 -35.91 -9.73 -4.47
C LYS A 188 -35.81 -8.67 -5.59
N LYS A 189 -35.65 -7.40 -5.25
CA LYS A 189 -35.51 -6.33 -6.23
C LYS A 189 -34.09 -6.27 -6.79
N PRO A 190 -33.92 -5.76 -8.02
CA PRO A 190 -32.59 -5.46 -8.55
C PRO A 190 -31.81 -4.55 -7.62
N ILE A 191 -30.50 -4.79 -7.48
CA ILE A 191 -29.60 -4.04 -6.61
C ILE A 191 -28.66 -3.21 -7.49
N ILE A 192 -28.53 -1.93 -7.15
CA ILE A 192 -27.50 -1.03 -7.67
C ILE A 192 -26.46 -0.83 -6.61
N ALA A 193 -25.25 -1.34 -6.84
CA ALA A 193 -24.12 -1.17 -5.93
C ALA A 193 -23.42 0.17 -6.21
N LEU A 194 -23.32 1.03 -5.17
CA LEU A 194 -22.61 2.31 -5.24
C LEU A 194 -21.24 2.17 -4.56
N LEU A 195 -20.17 2.18 -5.34
CA LEU A 195 -18.79 2.05 -4.85
C LEU A 195 -18.14 3.43 -4.72
N ALA A 196 -18.51 4.16 -3.67
CA ALA A 196 -18.15 5.57 -3.49
C ALA A 196 -16.69 5.81 -3.10
N GLY A 197 -15.92 4.76 -2.78
CA GLY A 197 -14.53 4.82 -2.36
C GLY A 197 -14.30 4.20 -0.98
N SER A 198 -13.05 4.19 -0.55
CA SER A 198 -12.62 3.59 0.72
C SER A 198 -12.24 4.63 1.80
N ARG A 199 -12.25 5.92 1.48
CA ARG A 199 -11.90 7.00 2.39
C ARG A 199 -13.11 7.88 2.66
N VAL A 200 -13.28 8.34 3.90
CA VAL A 200 -14.39 9.21 4.31
C VAL A 200 -14.56 10.39 3.35
N ALA A 201 -13.48 11.10 3.02
CA ALA A 201 -13.54 12.24 2.10
C ALA A 201 -13.96 11.87 0.66
N GLU A 202 -13.64 10.66 0.19
CA GLU A 202 -14.11 10.14 -1.10
C GLU A 202 -15.60 9.81 -1.03
N ILE A 203 -16.04 9.18 0.05
CA ILE A 203 -17.44 8.82 0.28
C ILE A 203 -18.30 10.07 0.38
N ASP A 204 -17.89 11.02 1.21
CA ASP A 204 -18.62 12.30 1.40
C ASP A 204 -18.79 13.09 0.09
N HIS A 205 -17.79 13.02 -0.78
CA HIS A 205 -17.84 13.72 -2.08
C HIS A 205 -18.60 12.93 -3.15
N ASN A 206 -18.36 11.64 -3.27
CA ASN A 206 -18.88 10.85 -4.39
C ASN A 206 -20.28 10.31 -4.15
N LEU A 207 -20.59 9.87 -2.91
CA LEU A 207 -21.85 9.17 -2.63
C LEU A 207 -23.09 10.01 -2.95
N PRO A 208 -23.18 11.31 -2.59
CA PRO A 208 -24.34 12.13 -2.95
C PRO A 208 -24.59 12.18 -4.47
N LEU A 209 -23.53 12.38 -5.27
CA LEU A 209 -23.62 12.42 -6.72
C LEU A 209 -24.01 11.07 -7.32
N MET A 210 -23.52 9.98 -6.75
CA MET A 210 -23.85 8.61 -7.18
C MET A 210 -25.31 8.27 -6.87
N ILE A 211 -25.85 8.72 -5.74
CA ILE A 211 -27.27 8.57 -5.39
C ILE A 211 -28.14 9.32 -6.40
N GLU A 212 -27.85 10.60 -6.67
CA GLU A 212 -28.57 11.38 -7.66
C GLU A 212 -28.57 10.70 -9.03
N LEU A 213 -27.41 10.21 -9.48
CA LEU A 213 -27.26 9.50 -10.74
C LEU A 213 -28.06 8.20 -10.76
N SER A 214 -28.09 7.44 -9.66
CA SER A 214 -28.85 6.18 -9.57
C SER A 214 -30.35 6.42 -9.72
N LEU A 215 -30.88 7.51 -9.14
CA LEU A 215 -32.31 7.86 -9.23
C LEU A 215 -32.75 8.23 -10.64
N ILE A 216 -31.84 8.63 -11.52
CA ILE A 216 -32.15 8.94 -12.93
C ILE A 216 -32.33 7.65 -13.75
N HIS A 217 -31.70 6.54 -13.29
CA HIS A 217 -31.65 5.27 -14.01
C HIS A 217 -32.55 4.17 -13.42
N ILE A 218 -33.26 4.47 -12.34
CA ILE A 218 -34.28 3.59 -11.75
C ILE A 218 -35.66 4.05 -12.20
#